data_563c0f529f641b6b9fe5664fa5ab844e
#
_entry.id   563c0f529f641b6b9fe5664fa5ab844e
#
_cell.length_a   1.000
_cell.length_b   1.000
_cell.length_c   1.000
_cell.angle_alpha   90.00
_cell.angle_beta   90.00
_cell.angle_gamma   90.00
#
_symmetry.space_group_name_H-M   'P 1'
#
loop_
_entity.id
_entity.type
_entity.pdbx_description
1 polymer ?
#
loop_
_entity_poly.entity_id
_entity_poly.type
_entity_poly.pdbx_seq_one_letter_code
_entity_poly.pdbx_strand_id
1 'polypeptide(L)'
;MRIRSFHIDAFGTLRDVTAEGLPEAGAVFLGHNEAGKSTLLDFFRSTLVGYPRTRDARERGYLAGQSGLLGGSLTLFSDARGGDIRLIRRPNVAKGEPLLTDAQGRPLDPALWERLLGGVTREVYASVYGFSLSELQSFASLTSEGVRNALYGASFGMAGLKSPGAALKKLTGSMEDLFRARGSNPRLSAALKEWDDVRRDMRRAEEDAARYDSLAAE
;
A
#
# COMPACT_ATOMS: atom_id res chain seq x y z
N MET A 1 -11.72 -5.12 15.83
CA MET A 1 -10.72 -4.16 16.38
C MET A 1 -11.43 -2.86 16.69
N ARG A 2 -11.22 -2.24 17.87
CA ARG A 2 -11.95 -1.06 18.37
C ARG A 2 -10.95 -0.05 18.94
N ILE A 3 -11.18 1.24 18.70
CA ILE A 3 -10.38 2.33 19.29
C ILE A 3 -10.90 2.57 20.72
N ARG A 4 -10.02 2.46 21.72
CA ARG A 4 -10.33 2.74 23.13
C ARG A 4 -9.89 4.12 23.58
N SER A 5 -8.79 4.60 23.04
CA SER A 5 -8.28 5.94 23.31
C SER A 5 -7.39 6.42 22.17
N PHE A 6 -7.15 7.73 22.15
CA PHE A 6 -6.15 8.31 21.26
C PHE A 6 -5.46 9.49 21.95
N HIS A 7 -4.26 9.75 21.50
CA HIS A 7 -3.52 10.96 21.84
C HIS A 7 -2.88 11.54 20.57
N ILE A 8 -3.12 12.81 20.35
CA ILE A 8 -2.57 13.59 19.23
C ILE A 8 -1.50 14.53 19.78
N ASP A 9 -0.25 14.28 19.47
CA ASP A 9 0.84 15.20 19.82
C ASP A 9 0.65 16.53 19.05
N ALA A 10 0.62 16.43 17.72
CA ALA A 10 0.28 17.53 16.83
C ALA A 10 -0.17 17.01 15.45
N PHE A 11 -1.32 17.48 14.97
CA PHE A 11 -1.83 17.16 13.65
C PHE A 11 -2.80 18.25 13.16
N GLY A 12 -2.42 18.97 12.10
CA GLY A 12 -3.21 20.10 11.63
C GLY A 12 -3.41 21.18 12.71
N THR A 13 -4.65 21.49 13.05
CA THR A 13 -5.00 22.44 14.10
C THR A 13 -5.02 21.80 15.51
N LEU A 14 -4.97 20.47 15.58
CA LEU A 14 -5.04 19.75 16.85
C LEU A 14 -3.66 19.68 17.51
N ARG A 15 -3.60 19.98 18.80
CA ARG A 15 -2.40 19.96 19.64
C ARG A 15 -2.73 19.40 21.00
N ASP A 16 -1.96 18.41 21.44
CA ASP A 16 -2.08 17.80 22.77
C ASP A 16 -3.51 17.40 23.10
N VAL A 17 -4.19 16.73 22.15
CA VAL A 17 -5.57 16.29 22.28
C VAL A 17 -5.60 14.84 22.69
N THR A 18 -6.24 14.55 23.81
CA THR A 18 -6.42 13.19 24.32
C THR A 18 -7.89 12.88 24.52
N ALA A 19 -8.29 11.68 24.14
CA ALA A 19 -9.58 11.10 24.51
C ALA A 19 -9.37 9.67 24.98
N GLU A 20 -9.92 9.36 26.16
CA GLU A 20 -9.83 8.05 26.79
C GLU A 20 -11.23 7.47 27.03
N GLY A 21 -11.30 6.16 27.20
CA GLY A 21 -12.53 5.46 27.54
C GLY A 21 -13.61 5.56 26.47
N LEU A 22 -13.22 5.55 25.17
CA LEU A 22 -14.18 5.57 24.09
C LEU A 22 -15.11 4.35 24.17
N PRO A 23 -16.43 4.55 24.05
CA PRO A 23 -17.42 3.50 24.22
C PRO A 23 -17.32 2.44 23.11
N GLU A 24 -17.62 1.19 23.46
CA GLU A 24 -17.50 0.05 22.51
C GLU A 24 -18.52 0.13 21.37
N ALA A 25 -19.70 0.65 21.64
CA ALA A 25 -20.79 0.75 20.66
C ALA A 25 -20.58 1.85 19.61
N GLY A 26 -19.69 2.80 19.90
CA GLY A 26 -19.36 3.91 19.01
C GLY A 26 -19.27 5.25 19.76
N ALA A 27 -18.54 6.18 19.18
CA ALA A 27 -18.36 7.53 19.70
C ALA A 27 -18.74 8.57 18.65
N VAL A 28 -19.38 9.66 19.08
CA VAL A 28 -19.74 10.78 18.22
C VAL A 28 -18.95 12.01 18.66
N PHE A 29 -18.17 12.58 17.74
CA PHE A 29 -17.41 13.80 17.97
C PHE A 29 -18.18 15.00 17.40
N LEU A 30 -18.70 15.84 18.28
CA LEU A 30 -19.46 17.03 17.94
C LEU A 30 -18.58 18.28 18.06
N GLY A 31 -18.87 19.27 17.24
CA GLY A 31 -18.18 20.56 17.29
C GLY A 31 -18.67 21.49 16.19
N HIS A 32 -18.45 22.79 16.36
CA HIS A 32 -18.72 23.81 15.35
C HIS A 32 -17.93 23.60 14.06
N ASN A 33 -18.25 24.35 13.02
CA ASN A 33 -17.41 24.38 11.82
C ASN A 33 -16.00 24.86 12.22
N GLU A 34 -14.99 24.30 11.58
CA GLU A 34 -13.56 24.56 11.85
C GLU A 34 -13.03 24.04 13.19
N ALA A 35 -13.84 23.35 14.00
CA ALA A 35 -13.39 22.74 15.26
C ALA A 35 -12.41 21.55 15.11
N GLY A 36 -11.98 21.22 13.88
CA GLY A 36 -11.01 20.17 13.64
C GLY A 36 -11.60 18.76 13.42
N LYS A 37 -12.91 18.59 13.21
CA LYS A 37 -13.55 17.29 12.98
C LYS A 37 -12.95 16.53 11.78
N SER A 38 -12.78 17.20 10.66
CA SER A 38 -12.14 16.62 9.47
C SER A 38 -10.65 16.33 9.71
N THR A 39 -9.99 17.18 10.49
CA THR A 39 -8.60 16.98 10.91
C THR A 39 -8.46 15.72 11.79
N LEU A 40 -9.42 15.48 12.68
CA LEU A 40 -9.47 14.27 13.50
C LEU A 40 -9.68 13.02 12.66
N LEU A 41 -10.57 13.05 11.64
CA LEU A 41 -10.76 11.95 10.70
C LEU A 41 -9.46 11.64 9.93
N ASP A 42 -8.78 12.67 9.43
CA ASP A 42 -7.53 12.50 8.69
C ASP A 42 -6.38 12.04 9.60
N PHE A 43 -6.40 12.41 10.89
CA PHE A 43 -5.50 11.84 11.90
C PHE A 43 -5.70 10.33 12.07
N PHE A 44 -6.95 9.87 12.22
CA PHE A 44 -7.24 8.43 12.30
C PHE A 44 -6.79 7.69 11.04
N ARG A 45 -7.10 8.23 9.86
CA ARG A 45 -6.65 7.67 8.58
C ARG A 45 -5.12 7.55 8.54
N SER A 46 -4.43 8.64 8.85
CA SER A 46 -2.95 8.68 8.79
C SER A 46 -2.32 7.73 9.80
N THR A 47 -2.90 7.61 10.99
CA THR A 47 -2.36 6.74 12.02
C THR A 47 -2.63 5.27 11.71
N LEU A 48 -3.83 4.92 11.21
CA LEU A 48 -4.18 3.52 10.90
C LEU A 48 -3.49 3.02 9.62
N VAL A 49 -3.61 3.73 8.50
CA VAL A 49 -3.17 3.23 7.19
C VAL A 49 -1.96 3.97 6.60
N GLY A 50 -1.34 4.82 7.38
CA GLY A 50 -0.10 5.54 6.99
C GLY A 50 -0.36 6.92 6.41
N TYR A 51 0.70 7.72 6.40
CA TYR A 51 0.69 9.04 5.80
C TYR A 51 0.72 8.93 4.27
N PRO A 52 0.11 9.87 3.54
CA PRO A 52 0.13 9.87 2.08
C PRO A 52 1.55 10.04 1.58
N ARG A 53 1.96 9.19 0.65
CA ARG A 53 3.29 9.28 0.00
C ARG A 53 3.33 10.35 -1.08
N THR A 54 2.19 10.79 -1.57
CA THR A 54 2.05 11.66 -2.74
C THR A 54 1.57 13.06 -2.40
N ARG A 55 1.72 13.90 -3.38
CA ARG A 55 1.53 15.35 -3.50
C ARG A 55 0.14 15.88 -3.11
N ASP A 56 -0.64 15.16 -2.32
CA ASP A 56 -1.93 15.66 -1.88
C ASP A 56 -1.73 16.90 -0.99
N ALA A 57 -2.02 18.05 -1.57
CA ALA A 57 -1.74 19.35 -0.97
C ALA A 57 -2.49 19.54 0.36
N ARG A 58 -3.66 18.92 0.50
CA ARG A 58 -4.49 19.03 1.70
C ARG A 58 -3.88 18.28 2.89
N GLU A 59 -3.44 17.05 2.69
CA GLU A 59 -2.87 16.23 3.76
C GLU A 59 -1.46 16.72 4.17
N ARG A 60 -0.69 17.31 3.24
CA ARG A 60 0.58 17.98 3.58
C ARG A 60 0.36 19.25 4.37
N GLY A 61 -0.74 19.94 4.16
CA GLY A 61 -1.11 21.11 4.93
C GLY A 61 -1.22 20.85 6.43
N TYR A 62 -1.63 19.65 6.82
CA TYR A 62 -1.72 19.26 8.23
C TYR A 62 -0.35 19.06 8.92
N LEU A 63 0.70 18.83 8.15
CA LEU A 63 2.03 18.56 8.66
C LEU A 63 3.00 19.72 8.38
N ALA A 64 2.67 20.59 7.43
CA ALA A 64 3.53 21.69 7.03
C ALA A 64 3.63 22.79 8.11
N GLY A 65 4.85 23.27 8.34
CA GLY A 65 5.09 24.39 9.26
C GLY A 65 4.94 24.07 10.75
N GLN A 66 4.85 22.78 11.11
CA GLN A 66 4.74 22.37 12.50
C GLN A 66 6.10 21.98 13.08
N SER A 67 6.41 22.50 14.25
CA SER A 67 7.57 22.10 15.06
C SER A 67 7.14 21.13 16.15
N GLY A 68 8.05 20.23 16.55
CA GLY A 68 7.82 19.27 17.62
C GLY A 68 7.41 17.88 17.14
N LEU A 69 6.81 17.12 18.05
CA LEU A 69 6.36 15.77 17.78
C LEU A 69 5.07 15.79 16.95
N LEU A 70 5.16 15.36 15.68
CA LEU A 70 4.03 15.28 14.79
C LEU A 70 3.40 13.88 14.85
N GLY A 71 2.07 13.80 14.69
CA GLY A 71 1.33 12.55 14.73
C GLY A 71 0.75 12.26 16.10
N GLY A 72 0.79 11.00 16.53
CA GLY A 72 0.23 10.59 17.81
C GLY A 72 0.13 9.10 17.98
N SER A 73 -0.79 8.66 18.85
CA SER A 73 -1.01 7.25 19.15
C SER A 73 -2.49 6.91 19.26
N LEU A 74 -2.81 5.64 18.99
CA LEU A 74 -4.11 5.02 19.22
C LEU A 74 -3.94 3.82 20.14
N THR A 75 -4.83 3.65 21.12
CA THR A 75 -4.97 2.39 21.83
C THR A 75 -6.16 1.64 21.25
N LEU A 76 -5.90 0.44 20.78
CA LEU A 76 -6.83 -0.39 20.04
C LEU A 76 -7.03 -1.70 20.79
N PHE A 77 -8.27 -2.10 21.02
CA PHE A 77 -8.56 -3.47 21.45
C PHE A 77 -8.66 -4.39 20.24
N SER A 78 -7.94 -5.49 20.28
CA SER A 78 -7.97 -6.52 19.25
C SER A 78 -8.66 -7.77 19.78
N ASP A 79 -9.82 -8.10 19.20
CA ASP A 79 -10.56 -9.33 19.55
C ASP A 79 -9.73 -10.58 19.21
N ALA A 80 -9.02 -10.56 18.08
CA ALA A 80 -8.16 -11.68 17.67
C ALA A 80 -6.98 -11.95 18.61
N ARG A 81 -6.52 -10.93 19.35
CA ARG A 81 -5.44 -11.06 20.33
C ARG A 81 -5.96 -11.15 21.76
N GLY A 82 -7.18 -10.72 22.03
CA GLY A 82 -7.74 -10.66 23.39
C GLY A 82 -7.10 -9.58 24.25
N GLY A 83 -6.62 -8.47 23.66
CA GLY A 83 -5.92 -7.44 24.43
C GLY A 83 -5.68 -6.13 23.68
N ASP A 84 -5.18 -5.15 24.43
CA ASP A 84 -4.91 -3.82 23.91
C ASP A 84 -3.55 -3.79 23.18
N ILE A 85 -3.55 -3.00 22.10
CA ILE A 85 -2.38 -2.68 21.30
C ILE A 85 -2.28 -1.17 21.21
N ARG A 86 -1.16 -0.61 21.55
CA ARG A 86 -0.85 0.81 21.31
C ARG A 86 -0.13 0.94 19.99
N LEU A 87 -0.75 1.64 19.05
CA LEU A 87 -0.21 2.01 17.76
C LEU A 87 0.29 3.45 17.83
N ILE A 88 1.56 3.66 17.59
CA ILE A 88 2.19 4.98 17.52
C ILE A 88 2.63 5.18 16.07
N ARG A 89 2.26 6.30 15.47
CA ARG A 89 2.71 6.64 14.12
C ARG A 89 3.04 8.12 14.01
N ARG A 90 4.26 8.40 13.58
CA ARG A 90 4.79 9.77 13.41
C ARG A 90 5.46 9.88 12.04
N PRO A 91 5.16 10.92 11.23
CA PRO A 91 5.71 11.04 9.88
C PRO A 91 7.23 11.11 9.84
N ASN A 92 7.84 11.70 10.88
CA ASN A 92 9.29 11.95 10.97
C ASN A 92 10.03 10.86 11.77
N VAL A 93 9.35 9.83 12.26
CA VAL A 93 9.94 8.74 13.03
C VAL A 93 9.72 7.43 12.28
N ALA A 94 10.74 6.58 12.18
CA ALA A 94 10.70 5.30 11.49
C ALA A 94 10.12 5.40 10.06
N LYS A 95 10.36 6.50 9.35
CA LYS A 95 9.82 6.77 8.01
C LYS A 95 8.27 6.72 7.92
N GLY A 96 7.59 6.98 9.04
CA GLY A 96 6.13 6.88 9.13
C GLY A 96 5.58 5.46 9.29
N GLU A 97 6.45 4.48 9.54
CA GLU A 97 6.02 3.12 9.85
C GLU A 97 5.38 3.02 11.24
N PRO A 98 4.44 2.09 11.45
CA PRO A 98 3.79 1.92 12.73
C PRO A 98 4.74 1.32 13.78
N LEU A 99 4.76 1.91 14.97
CA LEU A 99 5.36 1.34 16.15
C LEU A 99 4.24 0.75 17.01
N LEU A 100 4.36 -0.53 17.36
CA LEU A 100 3.36 -1.25 18.11
C LEU A 100 3.92 -1.64 19.48
N THR A 101 3.11 -1.45 20.52
CA THR A 101 3.40 -1.97 21.85
C THR A 101 2.18 -2.66 22.45
N ASP A 102 2.39 -3.56 23.37
CA ASP A 102 1.31 -4.12 24.19
C ASP A 102 0.91 -3.16 25.33
N ALA A 103 -0.05 -3.57 26.15
CA ALA A 103 -0.53 -2.81 27.32
C ALA A 103 0.57 -2.52 28.35
N GLN A 104 1.65 -3.30 28.37
CA GLN A 104 2.82 -3.14 29.25
C GLN A 104 3.95 -2.32 28.61
N GLY A 105 3.72 -1.79 27.40
CA GLY A 105 4.72 -1.00 26.67
C GLY A 105 5.80 -1.82 25.96
N ARG A 106 5.69 -3.16 25.94
CA ARG A 106 6.66 -4.03 25.27
C ARG A 106 6.45 -3.96 23.74
N PRO A 107 7.52 -3.84 22.95
CA PRO A 107 7.40 -3.75 21.49
C PRO A 107 6.81 -5.04 20.91
N LEU A 108 5.99 -4.88 19.88
CA LEU A 108 5.37 -5.96 19.13
C LEU A 108 5.94 -6.00 17.71
N ASP A 109 5.86 -7.17 17.08
CA ASP A 109 6.27 -7.36 15.68
C ASP A 109 5.50 -6.41 14.74
N PRO A 110 6.17 -5.56 13.96
CA PRO A 110 5.51 -4.67 13.00
C PRO A 110 4.62 -5.41 11.99
N ALA A 111 4.97 -6.65 11.61
CA ALA A 111 4.17 -7.47 10.71
C ALA A 111 2.78 -7.83 11.28
N LEU A 112 2.60 -7.71 12.60
CA LEU A 112 1.31 -7.86 13.24
C LEU A 112 0.30 -6.83 12.73
N TRP A 113 0.75 -5.60 12.45
CA TRP A 113 -0.15 -4.54 11.98
C TRP A 113 -0.77 -4.85 10.61
N GLU A 114 0.03 -5.32 9.67
CA GLU A 114 -0.46 -5.72 8.35
C GLU A 114 -1.48 -6.86 8.44
N ARG A 115 -1.23 -7.83 9.34
CA ARG A 115 -2.16 -8.93 9.60
C ARG A 115 -3.47 -8.45 10.23
N LEU A 116 -3.41 -7.51 11.17
CA LEU A 116 -4.61 -6.94 11.82
C LEU A 116 -5.44 -6.08 10.86
N LEU A 117 -4.79 -5.35 9.95
CA LEU A 117 -5.47 -4.59 8.90
C LEU A 117 -6.06 -5.49 7.81
N GLY A 118 -5.65 -6.77 7.72
CA GLY A 118 -6.16 -7.70 6.71
C GLY A 118 -5.87 -7.28 5.28
N GLY A 119 -4.77 -6.56 5.04
CA GLY A 119 -4.39 -6.06 3.71
C GLY A 119 -5.20 -4.85 3.24
N VAL A 120 -5.92 -4.18 4.13
CA VAL A 120 -6.63 -2.94 3.81
C VAL A 120 -5.62 -1.85 3.47
N THR A 121 -5.63 -1.39 2.22
CA THR A 121 -4.82 -0.26 1.77
C THR A 121 -5.44 1.07 2.19
N ARG A 122 -4.66 2.16 2.09
CA ARG A 122 -5.15 3.51 2.38
C ARG A 122 -6.36 3.88 1.53
N GLU A 123 -6.35 3.54 0.24
CA GLU A 123 -7.44 3.82 -0.69
C GLU A 123 -8.72 3.07 -0.30
N VAL A 124 -8.60 1.80 0.05
CA VAL A 124 -9.72 0.99 0.52
C VAL A 124 -10.25 1.52 1.84
N TYR A 125 -9.35 1.88 2.78
CA TYR A 125 -9.76 2.45 4.06
C TYR A 125 -10.53 3.77 3.87
N ALA A 126 -10.02 4.70 3.07
CA ALA A 126 -10.65 5.98 2.81
C ALA A 126 -12.00 5.87 2.09
N SER A 127 -12.17 4.85 1.24
CA SER A 127 -13.39 4.67 0.45
C SER A 127 -14.49 3.88 1.18
N VAL A 128 -14.12 2.98 2.12
CA VAL A 128 -15.05 2.03 2.71
C VAL A 128 -15.26 2.27 4.20
N TYR A 129 -14.21 2.61 4.93
CA TYR A 129 -14.25 2.69 6.40
C TYR A 129 -14.22 4.12 6.93
N GLY A 130 -13.38 4.97 6.36
CA GLY A 130 -13.16 6.32 6.88
C GLY A 130 -13.37 7.37 5.80
N PHE A 131 -14.59 7.64 5.41
CA PHE A 131 -14.96 8.57 4.36
C PHE A 131 -15.59 9.86 4.91
N SER A 132 -15.42 10.95 4.20
CA SER A 132 -16.08 12.22 4.44
C SER A 132 -17.39 12.35 3.64
N LEU A 133 -18.24 13.29 4.00
CA LEU A 133 -19.49 13.55 3.26
C LEU A 133 -19.22 13.92 1.80
N SER A 134 -18.17 14.70 1.51
CA SER A 134 -17.80 15.07 0.15
C SER A 134 -17.31 13.87 -0.68
N GLU A 135 -16.64 12.93 -0.05
CA GLU A 135 -16.19 11.70 -0.71
C GLU A 135 -17.37 10.77 -1.03
N LEU A 136 -18.38 10.70 -0.15
CA LEU A 136 -19.64 9.99 -0.42
C LEU A 136 -20.39 10.56 -1.63
N GLN A 137 -20.43 11.88 -1.73
CA GLN A 137 -21.14 12.56 -2.82
C GLN A 137 -20.46 12.42 -4.18
N SER A 138 -19.15 12.20 -4.21
CA SER A 138 -18.39 12.15 -5.46
C SER A 138 -18.51 10.85 -6.24
N PHE A 139 -19.05 9.77 -5.66
CA PHE A 139 -19.09 8.40 -6.22
C PHE A 139 -17.74 7.89 -6.80
N ALA A 140 -16.73 8.73 -6.87
CA ALA A 140 -15.42 8.41 -7.43
C ALA A 140 -14.72 7.32 -6.62
N SER A 141 -15.04 7.20 -5.33
CA SER A 141 -14.52 6.18 -4.44
C SER A 141 -14.93 4.75 -4.86
N LEU A 142 -16.14 4.57 -5.42
CA LEU A 142 -16.65 3.24 -5.80
C LEU A 142 -16.08 2.73 -7.13
N THR A 143 -15.51 3.61 -7.95
CA THR A 143 -14.91 3.25 -9.24
C THR A 143 -13.44 2.86 -9.12
N SER A 144 -12.82 3.08 -7.97
CA SER A 144 -11.41 2.72 -7.78
C SER A 144 -11.21 1.19 -7.85
N GLU A 145 -10.16 0.77 -8.54
CA GLU A 145 -9.81 -0.64 -8.70
C GLU A 145 -9.59 -1.33 -7.34
N GLY A 146 -9.05 -0.60 -6.36
CA GLY A 146 -8.85 -1.09 -5.00
C GLY A 146 -10.15 -1.46 -4.28
N VAL A 147 -11.19 -0.63 -4.41
CA VAL A 147 -12.51 -0.89 -3.80
C VAL A 147 -13.19 -2.08 -4.48
N ARG A 148 -13.17 -2.14 -5.81
CA ARG A 148 -13.72 -3.31 -6.53
C ARG A 148 -13.02 -4.60 -6.13
N ASN A 149 -11.70 -4.60 -6.05
CA ASN A 149 -10.93 -5.77 -5.64
C ASN A 149 -11.22 -6.19 -4.19
N ALA A 150 -11.44 -5.23 -3.28
CA ALA A 150 -11.82 -5.51 -1.90
C ALA A 150 -13.23 -6.12 -1.80
N LEU A 151 -14.19 -5.59 -2.55
CA LEU A 151 -15.56 -6.11 -2.62
C LEU A 151 -15.60 -7.52 -3.22
N TYR A 152 -14.89 -7.76 -4.31
CA TYR A 152 -14.76 -9.10 -4.89
C TYR A 152 -14.05 -10.08 -3.94
N GLY A 153 -12.96 -9.65 -3.28
CA GLY A 153 -12.28 -10.48 -2.29
C GLY A 153 -13.18 -10.90 -1.13
N ALA A 154 -13.99 -9.97 -0.62
CA ALA A 154 -14.97 -10.25 0.44
C ALA A 154 -16.07 -11.20 -0.02
N SER A 155 -16.57 -11.05 -1.26
CA SER A 155 -17.64 -11.90 -1.83
C SER A 155 -17.20 -13.36 -2.03
N PHE A 156 -15.91 -13.60 -2.24
CA PHE A 156 -15.36 -14.95 -2.41
C PHE A 156 -14.84 -15.57 -1.09
N GLY A 157 -15.10 -14.95 0.06
CA GLY A 157 -14.62 -15.46 1.36
C GLY A 157 -13.09 -15.48 1.50
N MET A 158 -12.39 -14.77 0.64
CA MET A 158 -10.93 -14.73 0.55
C MET A 158 -10.34 -13.58 1.37
N ALA A 159 -10.87 -13.32 2.56
CA ALA A 159 -10.31 -12.35 3.47
C ALA A 159 -8.84 -12.73 3.79
N GLY A 160 -7.91 -11.92 3.28
CA GLY A 160 -6.46 -12.14 3.47
C GLY A 160 -5.71 -12.76 2.28
N LEU A 161 -6.38 -13.21 1.22
CA LEU A 161 -5.71 -13.64 -0.02
C LEU A 161 -5.48 -12.44 -0.96
N LYS A 162 -4.37 -12.48 -1.70
CA LYS A 162 -4.05 -11.43 -2.69
C LYS A 162 -5.17 -11.34 -3.71
N SER A 163 -5.63 -10.11 -3.98
CA SER A 163 -6.75 -9.88 -4.90
C SER A 163 -6.50 -10.53 -6.28
N PRO A 164 -7.55 -10.97 -6.99
CA PRO A 164 -7.40 -11.49 -8.36
C PRO A 164 -6.62 -10.52 -9.27
N GLY A 165 -6.80 -9.21 -9.11
CA GLY A 165 -6.03 -8.18 -9.82
C GLY A 165 -4.53 -8.22 -9.50
N ALA A 166 -4.13 -8.50 -8.26
CA ALA A 166 -2.72 -8.66 -7.90
C ALA A 166 -2.13 -9.94 -8.52
N ALA A 167 -2.90 -11.01 -8.57
CA ALA A 167 -2.49 -12.25 -9.25
C ALA A 167 -2.35 -12.03 -10.76
N LEU A 168 -3.31 -11.36 -11.38
CA LEU A 168 -3.27 -11.01 -12.81
C LEU A 168 -2.06 -10.12 -13.12
N LYS A 169 -1.80 -9.08 -12.33
CA LYS A 169 -0.64 -8.21 -12.51
C LYS A 169 0.69 -8.97 -12.39
N LYS A 170 0.78 -9.92 -11.45
CA LYS A 170 1.97 -10.78 -11.32
C LYS A 170 2.14 -11.69 -12.53
N LEU A 171 1.06 -12.28 -13.03
CA LEU A 171 1.07 -13.13 -14.23
C LEU A 171 1.46 -12.32 -15.47
N THR A 172 0.88 -11.13 -15.65
CA THR A 172 1.24 -10.22 -16.75
C THR A 172 2.71 -9.82 -16.68
N GLY A 173 3.23 -9.47 -15.49
CA GLY A 173 4.65 -9.19 -15.31
C GLY A 173 5.53 -10.38 -15.68
N SER A 174 5.20 -11.58 -15.22
CA SER A 174 5.95 -12.80 -15.58
C SER A 174 5.88 -13.11 -17.09
N MET A 175 4.76 -12.82 -17.73
CA MET A 175 4.60 -12.95 -19.18
C MET A 175 5.47 -11.95 -19.94
N GLU A 176 5.53 -10.70 -19.48
CA GLU A 176 6.37 -9.64 -20.06
C GLU A 176 7.86 -9.91 -19.88
N ASP A 177 8.26 -10.55 -18.79
CA ASP A 177 9.64 -10.99 -18.54
C ASP A 177 10.04 -12.14 -19.49
N LEU A 178 9.10 -12.99 -19.88
CA LEU A 178 9.34 -14.05 -20.87
C LEU A 178 9.34 -13.51 -22.28
N PHE A 179 8.36 -12.71 -22.65
CA PHE A 179 8.19 -12.18 -24.01
C PHE A 179 7.54 -10.79 -24.01
N ARG A 180 8.12 -9.88 -24.78
CA ARG A 180 7.55 -8.57 -25.10
C ARG A 180 7.73 -8.30 -26.59
N ALA A 181 6.62 -8.04 -27.29
CA ALA A 181 6.58 -7.94 -28.76
C ALA A 181 7.55 -6.89 -29.38
N ARG A 182 8.04 -5.93 -28.61
CA ARG A 182 9.02 -4.91 -29.04
C ARG A 182 10.21 -4.74 -28.09
N GLY A 183 10.46 -5.74 -27.23
CA GLY A 183 11.55 -5.71 -26.25
C GLY A 183 12.71 -6.62 -26.67
N SER A 184 13.95 -6.14 -26.54
CA SER A 184 15.17 -6.92 -26.81
C SER A 184 15.65 -7.75 -25.62
N ASN A 185 15.19 -7.44 -24.39
CA ASN A 185 15.68 -8.05 -23.15
C ASN A 185 14.83 -9.21 -22.56
N PRO A 186 13.58 -9.50 -22.97
CA PRO A 186 12.86 -10.67 -22.50
C PRO A 186 13.61 -11.96 -22.86
N ARG A 187 13.56 -12.94 -21.96
CA ARG A 187 14.34 -14.19 -22.06
C ARG A 187 14.17 -14.90 -23.42
N LEU A 188 12.94 -14.96 -23.94
CA LEU A 188 12.66 -15.57 -25.22
C LEU A 188 13.26 -14.78 -26.39
N SER A 189 13.17 -13.45 -26.35
CA SER A 189 13.74 -12.59 -27.39
C SER A 189 15.27 -12.68 -27.44
N ALA A 190 15.92 -12.78 -26.27
CA ALA A 190 17.37 -12.99 -26.19
C ALA A 190 17.79 -14.35 -26.75
N ALA A 191 17.08 -15.41 -26.38
CA ALA A 191 17.37 -16.76 -26.90
C ALA A 191 17.13 -16.89 -28.42
N LEU A 192 16.07 -16.24 -28.93
CA LEU A 192 15.82 -16.19 -30.39
C LEU A 192 16.93 -15.45 -31.14
N LYS A 193 17.44 -14.35 -30.57
CA LYS A 193 18.55 -13.61 -31.16
C LYS A 193 19.84 -14.46 -31.20
N GLU A 194 20.15 -15.11 -30.09
CA GLU A 194 21.30 -16.01 -30.01
C GLU A 194 21.22 -17.17 -31.05
N TRP A 195 20.02 -17.75 -31.17
CA TRP A 195 19.74 -18.78 -32.16
C TRP A 195 19.94 -18.27 -33.60
N ASP A 196 19.44 -17.08 -33.92
CA ASP A 196 19.61 -16.46 -35.24
C ASP A 196 21.07 -16.11 -35.53
N ASP A 197 21.84 -15.69 -34.52
CA ASP A 197 23.25 -15.42 -34.65
C ASP A 197 24.02 -16.71 -34.96
N VAL A 198 23.83 -17.79 -34.19
CA VAL A 198 24.44 -19.09 -34.42
C VAL A 198 24.04 -19.64 -35.80
N ARG A 199 22.81 -19.51 -36.22
CA ARG A 199 22.35 -19.96 -37.53
C ARG A 199 23.02 -19.21 -38.69
N ARG A 200 23.28 -17.90 -38.49
CA ARG A 200 24.04 -17.10 -39.48
C ARG A 200 25.49 -17.52 -39.58
N ASP A 201 26.11 -17.81 -38.44
CA ASP A 201 27.48 -18.22 -38.38
C ASP A 201 27.67 -19.63 -39.03
N MET A 202 26.73 -20.55 -38.79
CA MET A 202 26.70 -21.86 -39.46
C MET A 202 26.63 -21.70 -41.01
N ARG A 203 25.71 -20.87 -41.53
CA ARG A 203 25.61 -20.63 -42.97
C ARG A 203 26.92 -20.06 -43.57
N ARG A 204 27.54 -19.11 -42.86
CA ARG A 204 28.84 -18.56 -43.30
C ARG A 204 29.92 -19.64 -43.35
N ALA A 205 29.98 -20.48 -42.33
CA ALA A 205 30.94 -21.58 -42.31
C ALA A 205 30.72 -22.59 -43.46
N GLU A 206 29.46 -22.90 -43.78
CA GLU A 206 29.08 -23.75 -44.90
C GLU A 206 29.51 -23.10 -46.26
N GLU A 207 29.22 -21.81 -46.42
CA GLU A 207 29.61 -21.03 -47.61
C GLU A 207 31.16 -20.97 -47.78
N ASP A 208 31.88 -20.74 -46.68
CA ASP A 208 33.34 -20.68 -46.68
C ASP A 208 33.96 -22.06 -46.97
N ALA A 209 33.39 -23.14 -46.45
CA ALA A 209 33.80 -24.51 -46.75
C ALA A 209 33.58 -24.85 -48.23
N ALA A 210 32.42 -24.54 -48.77
CA ALA A 210 32.15 -24.74 -50.21
C ALA A 210 33.09 -23.94 -51.11
N ARG A 211 33.43 -22.71 -50.70
CA ARG A 211 34.41 -21.88 -51.43
C ARG A 211 35.79 -22.44 -51.35
N TYR A 212 36.21 -22.98 -50.20
CA TYR A 212 37.51 -23.65 -50.04
C TYR A 212 37.62 -24.86 -50.97
N ASP A 213 36.59 -25.71 -50.98
CA ASP A 213 36.54 -26.92 -51.80
C ASP A 213 36.64 -26.57 -53.31
N SER A 214 35.98 -25.49 -53.76
CA SER A 214 36.05 -25.02 -55.13
C SER A 214 37.47 -24.54 -55.52
N LEU A 215 38.16 -23.82 -54.62
CA LEU A 215 39.47 -23.31 -54.82
C LEU A 215 40.56 -24.43 -54.77
N ALA A 216 40.29 -25.48 -53.98
CA ALA A 216 41.22 -26.63 -53.91
C ALA A 216 41.11 -27.61 -55.10
N ALA A 217 40.03 -27.49 -55.89
CA ALA A 217 39.79 -28.28 -57.11
C ALA A 217 40.31 -27.64 -58.38
N GLU A 218 40.67 -26.35 -58.32
CA GLU A 218 41.43 -25.63 -59.39
C GLU A 218 42.95 -25.89 -59.30
#